data_9643f1a251d866009513457337e5a525
#
_entry.id   9643f1a251d866009513457337e5a525
#
_cell.length_a   1.000
_cell.length_b   1.000
_cell.length_c   1.000
_cell.angle_alpha   90.00
_cell.angle_beta   90.00
_cell.angle_gamma   90.00
#
_symmetry.space_group_name_H-M   'P 1'
#
loop_
_entity.id
_entity.type
_entity.pdbx_description
1 polymer ?
#
loop_
_entity_poly.entity_id
_entity_poly.type
_entity_poly.pdbx_seq_one_letter_code
_entity_poly.pdbx_strand_id
1 'polypeptide(L)'
;MRRVLHDTVSRLRRRLLPVCAIAVTVAGLGLGWLACNAPFIPVPPPENVFIPQLVTDGGGATRTVWITQGKPDSRAAGAKFFIFNDAAGAGVIIDANPDGTYIAKPLEGTMGDHVFIYYTTPAGADSEVACRVLTEGDPAPHCAR
;
A
#
# COMPACT_ATOMS: atom_id res chain seq x y z
N MET A 1 -62.69 27.30 -26.62
CA MET A 1 -61.85 27.40 -25.43
C MET A 1 -60.85 26.25 -25.22
N ARG A 2 -61.03 25.02 -25.76
CA ARG A 2 -60.07 23.91 -25.55
C ARG A 2 -58.71 24.01 -26.29
N ARG A 3 -58.59 24.72 -27.40
CA ARG A 3 -57.34 24.80 -28.19
C ARG A 3 -56.26 25.71 -27.58
N VAL A 4 -56.61 26.71 -26.81
CA VAL A 4 -55.65 27.68 -26.22
C VAL A 4 -54.88 27.07 -25.06
N LEU A 5 -55.50 26.13 -24.30
CA LEU A 5 -54.80 25.48 -23.17
C LEU A 5 -53.71 24.50 -23.64
N HIS A 6 -53.89 23.85 -24.80
CA HIS A 6 -52.95 22.85 -25.31
C HIS A 6 -51.60 23.44 -25.76
N ASP A 7 -51.65 24.63 -26.31
CA ASP A 7 -50.44 25.34 -26.81
C ASP A 7 -49.58 25.92 -25.68
N THR A 8 -50.22 26.35 -24.59
CA THR A 8 -49.47 26.88 -23.43
C THR A 8 -48.69 25.79 -22.69
N VAL A 9 -49.27 24.61 -22.55
CA VAL A 9 -48.60 23.46 -21.87
C VAL A 9 -47.44 22.94 -22.71
N SER A 10 -47.56 22.91 -24.05
CA SER A 10 -46.45 22.45 -24.93
C SER A 10 -45.26 23.38 -24.95
N ARG A 11 -45.48 24.70 -24.83
CA ARG A 11 -44.39 25.70 -24.75
C ARG A 11 -43.68 25.69 -23.40
N LEU A 12 -44.39 25.41 -22.32
CA LEU A 12 -43.79 25.29 -20.98
C LEU A 12 -42.89 24.06 -20.88
N ARG A 13 -43.36 22.94 -21.47
CA ARG A 13 -42.61 21.67 -21.47
C ARG A 13 -41.29 21.75 -22.26
N ARG A 14 -41.26 22.51 -23.36
CA ARG A 14 -40.03 22.71 -24.17
C ARG A 14 -38.98 23.58 -23.50
N ARG A 15 -39.38 24.47 -22.59
CA ARG A 15 -38.42 25.35 -21.86
C ARG A 15 -37.88 24.73 -20.60
N LEU A 16 -38.59 23.80 -19.97
CA LEU A 16 -38.16 23.13 -18.73
C LEU A 16 -37.21 21.97 -18.98
N LEU A 17 -37.31 21.27 -20.11
CA LEU A 17 -36.43 20.14 -20.43
C LEU A 17 -34.94 20.47 -20.49
N PRO A 18 -34.46 21.57 -21.10
CA PRO A 18 -33.04 21.89 -21.13
C PRO A 18 -32.49 22.32 -19.77
N VAL A 19 -33.30 22.97 -18.91
CA VAL A 19 -32.87 23.42 -17.60
C VAL A 19 -32.64 22.24 -16.65
N CYS A 20 -33.53 21.23 -16.68
CA CYS A 20 -33.33 20.02 -15.86
C CYS A 20 -32.13 19.20 -16.33
N ALA A 21 -31.85 19.15 -17.64
CA ALA A 21 -30.70 18.42 -18.19
C ALA A 21 -29.38 19.06 -17.76
N ILE A 22 -29.28 20.39 -17.73
CA ILE A 22 -28.09 21.11 -17.29
C ILE A 22 -27.89 20.95 -15.77
N ALA A 23 -28.95 20.97 -14.98
CA ALA A 23 -28.84 20.80 -13.53
C ALA A 23 -28.32 19.39 -13.14
N VAL A 24 -28.74 18.35 -13.84
CA VAL A 24 -28.26 16.97 -13.60
C VAL A 24 -26.80 16.80 -14.00
N THR A 25 -26.36 17.41 -15.12
CA THR A 25 -24.95 17.32 -15.53
C THR A 25 -24.02 18.08 -14.59
N VAL A 26 -24.41 19.23 -14.06
CA VAL A 26 -23.59 20.00 -13.10
C VAL A 26 -23.51 19.27 -11.75
N ALA A 27 -24.60 18.67 -11.27
CA ALA A 27 -24.60 17.87 -10.05
C ALA A 27 -23.75 16.59 -10.20
N GLY A 28 -23.78 15.93 -11.36
CA GLY A 28 -22.96 14.75 -11.64
C GLY A 28 -21.46 15.03 -11.68
N LEU A 29 -21.05 16.15 -12.25
CA LEU A 29 -19.65 16.58 -12.29
C LEU A 29 -19.13 17.01 -10.90
N GLY A 30 -19.97 17.65 -10.08
CA GLY A 30 -19.57 18.08 -8.73
C GLY A 30 -19.33 16.93 -7.76
N LEU A 31 -20.09 15.84 -7.86
CA LEU A 31 -19.92 14.65 -7.02
C LEU A 31 -18.67 13.84 -7.39
N GLY A 32 -18.25 13.84 -8.65
CA GLY A 32 -17.05 13.14 -9.12
C GLY A 32 -15.76 13.74 -8.56
N TRP A 33 -15.71 15.03 -8.29
CA TRP A 33 -14.52 15.71 -7.77
C TRP A 33 -14.31 15.51 -6.27
N LEU A 34 -15.36 15.23 -5.51
CA LEU A 34 -15.27 14.94 -4.08
C LEU A 34 -14.77 13.52 -3.79
N ALA A 35 -14.95 12.58 -4.72
CA ALA A 35 -14.49 11.21 -4.55
C ALA A 35 -12.97 11.02 -4.77
N CYS A 36 -12.28 11.96 -5.43
CA CYS A 36 -10.87 11.82 -5.78
C CYS A 36 -9.89 12.39 -4.74
N ASN A 37 -10.37 13.02 -3.67
CA ASN A 37 -9.51 13.70 -2.67
C ASN A 37 -9.60 13.10 -1.27
N ALA A 38 -9.97 11.83 -1.12
CA ALA A 38 -9.78 11.16 0.17
C ALA A 38 -8.28 11.10 0.47
N PRO A 39 -7.79 11.70 1.57
CA PRO A 39 -6.38 11.64 1.89
C PRO A 39 -5.99 10.18 2.07
N PHE A 40 -5.04 9.71 1.27
CA PHE A 40 -4.44 8.41 1.46
C PHE A 40 -3.64 8.45 2.76
N ILE A 41 -4.05 7.69 3.76
CA ILE A 41 -3.29 7.51 5.00
C ILE A 41 -2.38 6.31 4.78
N PRO A 42 -1.05 6.51 4.68
CA PRO A 42 -0.12 5.41 4.56
C PRO A 42 -0.26 4.47 5.76
N VAL A 43 -0.27 3.19 5.49
CA VAL A 43 -0.39 2.16 6.53
C VAL A 43 1.00 1.62 6.81
N PRO A 44 1.43 1.51 8.08
CA PRO A 44 2.72 0.92 8.39
C PRO A 44 2.76 -0.55 7.93
N PRO A 45 3.95 -1.06 7.54
CA PRO A 45 4.11 -2.46 7.22
C PRO A 45 3.83 -3.33 8.45
N PRO A 46 3.40 -4.60 8.23
CA PRO A 46 3.14 -5.53 9.32
C PRO A 46 4.39 -5.75 10.17
N GLU A 47 4.18 -6.21 11.40
CA GLU A 47 5.27 -6.64 12.26
C GLU A 47 6.06 -7.76 11.60
N ASN A 48 7.35 -7.75 11.83
CA ASN A 48 8.28 -8.73 11.27
C ASN A 48 9.26 -9.24 12.32
N VAL A 49 9.84 -10.39 12.01
CA VAL A 49 10.87 -11.07 12.81
C VAL A 49 12.10 -11.27 11.95
N PHE A 50 13.28 -11.07 12.51
CA PHE A 50 14.55 -11.43 11.90
C PHE A 50 15.08 -12.70 12.53
N ILE A 51 15.44 -13.68 11.69
CA ILE A 51 15.98 -14.97 12.12
C ILE A 51 17.39 -15.08 11.57
N PRO A 52 18.43 -15.13 12.45
CA PRO A 52 19.81 -15.29 11.99
C PRO A 52 20.01 -16.71 11.47
N GLN A 53 20.76 -16.84 10.39
CA GLN A 53 21.16 -18.11 9.81
C GLN A 53 22.64 -18.07 9.43
N LEU A 54 23.40 -19.08 9.83
CA LEU A 54 24.78 -19.26 9.42
C LEU A 54 24.82 -19.90 8.03
N VAL A 55 25.52 -19.26 7.11
CA VAL A 55 25.74 -19.78 5.76
C VAL A 55 27.23 -19.90 5.51
N THR A 56 27.67 -21.08 5.08
CA THR A 56 29.06 -21.31 4.66
C THR A 56 29.14 -21.21 3.15
N ASP A 57 30.00 -20.37 2.64
CA ASP A 57 30.25 -20.24 1.21
C ASP A 57 31.10 -21.39 0.65
N GLY A 58 31.24 -21.47 -0.67
CA GLY A 58 32.04 -22.51 -1.35
C GLY A 58 33.53 -22.47 -1.01
N GLY A 59 34.04 -21.43 -0.38
CA GLY A 59 35.42 -21.27 0.09
C GLY A 59 35.59 -21.64 1.59
N GLY A 60 34.51 -22.05 2.28
CA GLY A 60 34.54 -22.42 3.69
C GLY A 60 34.40 -21.23 4.64
N ALA A 61 34.24 -20.01 4.17
CA ALA A 61 33.96 -18.86 5.03
C ALA A 61 32.50 -18.88 5.50
N THR A 62 32.30 -18.74 6.82
CA THR A 62 30.96 -18.70 7.42
C THR A 62 30.56 -17.26 7.70
N ARG A 63 29.35 -16.88 7.30
CA ARG A 63 28.74 -15.57 7.55
C ARG A 63 27.33 -15.70 8.10
N THR A 64 26.90 -14.72 8.85
CA THR A 64 25.50 -14.62 9.28
C THR A 64 24.70 -13.90 8.20
N VAL A 65 23.57 -14.48 7.84
CA VAL A 65 22.53 -13.86 7.02
C VAL A 65 21.23 -13.86 7.82
N TRP A 66 20.28 -13.03 7.42
CA TRP A 66 19.03 -12.84 8.14
C TRP A 66 17.84 -13.16 7.27
N ILE A 67 16.97 -14.05 7.75
CA ILE A 67 15.67 -14.31 7.15
C ILE A 67 14.67 -13.35 7.77
N THR A 68 13.97 -12.59 6.95
CA THR A 68 12.89 -11.72 7.41
C THR A 68 11.55 -12.42 7.20
N GLN A 69 10.75 -12.53 8.26
CA GLN A 69 9.40 -13.07 8.22
C GLN A 69 8.40 -12.00 8.61
N GLY A 70 7.39 -11.77 7.76
CA GLY A 70 6.27 -10.87 8.05
C GLY A 70 5.11 -11.63 8.68
N LYS A 71 4.50 -11.04 9.72
CA LYS A 71 3.28 -11.56 10.34
C LYS A 71 2.06 -11.36 9.44
N PRO A 72 0.98 -12.14 9.63
CA PRO A 72 -0.25 -12.00 8.85
C PRO A 72 -0.82 -10.57 8.95
N ASP A 73 -1.11 -9.96 7.80
CA ASP A 73 -1.80 -8.68 7.71
C ASP A 73 -2.58 -8.61 6.40
N SER A 74 -3.91 -8.66 6.49
CA SER A 74 -4.78 -8.64 5.32
C SER A 74 -4.63 -7.38 4.44
N ARG A 75 -4.11 -6.27 4.99
CA ARG A 75 -3.82 -5.03 4.24
C ARG A 75 -2.65 -5.20 3.28
N ALA A 76 -1.75 -6.12 3.60
CA ALA A 76 -0.58 -6.47 2.80
C ALA A 76 -0.78 -7.72 1.94
N ALA A 77 -2.03 -8.20 1.80
CA ALA A 77 -2.35 -9.38 1.00
C ALA A 77 -1.87 -9.24 -0.45
N GLY A 78 -1.00 -10.13 -0.91
CA GLY A 78 -0.43 -10.11 -2.27
C GLY A 78 0.44 -8.88 -2.57
N ALA A 79 0.85 -8.11 -1.57
CA ALA A 79 1.70 -6.95 -1.73
C ALA A 79 3.15 -7.34 -2.08
N LYS A 80 3.86 -6.43 -2.70
CA LYS A 80 5.29 -6.55 -2.98
C LYS A 80 6.08 -5.83 -1.88
N PHE A 81 6.82 -6.57 -1.08
CA PHE A 81 7.69 -6.04 -0.02
C PHE A 81 9.08 -5.71 -0.53
N PHE A 82 9.62 -4.61 -0.04
CA PHE A 82 10.99 -4.14 -0.26
C PHE A 82 11.66 -4.06 1.10
N ILE A 83 12.74 -4.79 1.27
CA ILE A 83 13.49 -4.92 2.52
C ILE A 83 14.93 -4.56 2.20
N PHE A 84 15.46 -3.53 2.82
CA PHE A 84 16.78 -3.00 2.50
C PHE A 84 17.61 -2.76 3.78
N ASN A 85 18.80 -3.34 3.83
CA ASN A 85 19.80 -3.06 4.85
C ASN A 85 20.72 -1.94 4.36
N ASP A 86 20.64 -0.78 5.00
CA ASP A 86 21.38 0.41 4.61
C ASP A 86 22.89 0.22 4.78
N ALA A 87 23.32 -0.38 5.90
CA ALA A 87 24.73 -0.60 6.20
C ALA A 87 25.40 -1.59 5.24
N ALA A 88 24.69 -2.64 4.84
CA ALA A 88 25.20 -3.63 3.89
C ALA A 88 25.04 -3.21 2.43
N GLY A 89 24.23 -2.18 2.14
CA GLY A 89 23.85 -1.80 0.78
C GLY A 89 23.12 -2.91 0.02
N ALA A 90 22.45 -3.82 0.73
CA ALA A 90 21.81 -5.01 0.19
C ALA A 90 20.32 -5.02 0.47
N GLY A 91 19.54 -5.54 -0.46
CA GLY A 91 18.09 -5.61 -0.30
C GLY A 91 17.48 -6.82 -0.97
N VAL A 92 16.25 -7.14 -0.57
CA VAL A 92 15.45 -8.21 -1.16
C VAL A 92 14.05 -7.71 -1.48
N ILE A 93 13.48 -8.24 -2.55
CA ILE A 93 12.11 -8.00 -2.94
C ILE A 93 11.38 -9.33 -2.88
N ILE A 94 10.20 -9.35 -2.27
CA ILE A 94 9.38 -10.55 -2.10
C ILE A 94 7.89 -10.23 -2.25
N ASP A 95 7.15 -11.13 -2.86
CA ASP A 95 5.69 -11.05 -2.91
C ASP A 95 5.09 -11.72 -1.67
N ALA A 96 4.14 -11.07 -1.03
CA ALA A 96 3.41 -11.61 0.11
C ALA A 96 2.35 -12.62 -0.33
N ASN A 97 2.06 -13.55 0.56
CA ASN A 97 0.95 -14.49 0.43
C ASN A 97 -0.41 -13.77 0.50
N PRO A 98 -1.52 -14.45 0.16
CA PRO A 98 -2.88 -13.87 0.26
C PRO A 98 -3.31 -13.47 1.67
N ASP A 99 -2.66 -13.95 2.72
CA ASP A 99 -2.88 -13.56 4.11
C ASP A 99 -1.94 -12.43 4.57
N GLY A 100 -1.08 -11.92 3.67
CA GLY A 100 -0.10 -10.88 3.95
C GLY A 100 1.20 -11.37 4.59
N THR A 101 1.35 -12.67 4.85
CA THR A 101 2.62 -13.22 5.33
C THR A 101 3.66 -13.28 4.22
N TYR A 102 4.94 -13.22 4.59
CA TYR A 102 6.05 -13.46 3.68
C TYR A 102 7.25 -14.05 4.41
N ILE A 103 8.12 -14.73 3.65
CA ILE A 103 9.45 -15.17 4.09
C ILE A 103 10.43 -14.70 3.03
N ALA A 104 11.22 -13.69 3.37
CA ALA A 104 12.19 -13.12 2.43
C ALA A 104 13.42 -14.02 2.27
N LYS A 105 14.08 -13.88 1.12
CA LYS A 105 15.41 -14.49 0.91
C LYS A 105 16.39 -13.94 1.94
N PRO A 106 17.48 -14.66 2.23
CA PRO A 106 18.50 -14.20 3.18
C PRO A 106 19.03 -12.81 2.81
N LEU A 107 19.01 -11.92 3.79
CA LEU A 107 19.56 -10.57 3.72
C LEU A 107 20.92 -10.55 4.43
N GLU A 108 21.93 -9.96 3.80
CA GLU A 108 23.22 -9.75 4.43
C GLU A 108 23.12 -8.62 5.46
N GLY A 109 23.85 -8.77 6.57
CA GLY A 109 23.90 -7.73 7.59
C GLY A 109 24.45 -8.20 8.92
N THR A 110 24.80 -7.22 9.75
CA THR A 110 25.33 -7.41 11.10
C THR A 110 24.26 -7.04 12.13
N MET A 111 24.28 -7.69 13.28
CA MET A 111 23.40 -7.33 14.39
C MET A 111 23.56 -5.84 14.72
N GLY A 112 22.44 -5.14 14.82
CA GLY A 112 22.38 -3.70 15.04
C GLY A 112 22.21 -2.85 13.79
N ASP A 113 22.34 -3.44 12.59
CA ASP A 113 22.08 -2.71 11.34
C ASP A 113 20.63 -2.24 11.24
N HIS A 114 20.45 -1.12 10.56
CA HIS A 114 19.11 -0.60 10.26
C HIS A 114 18.57 -1.20 8.97
N VAL A 115 17.38 -1.77 9.07
CA VAL A 115 16.64 -2.36 7.94
C VAL A 115 15.38 -1.56 7.69
N PHE A 116 15.22 -1.07 6.46
CA PHE A 116 14.04 -0.37 6.01
C PHE A 116 13.10 -1.33 5.30
N ILE A 117 11.82 -1.30 5.68
CA ILE A 117 10.79 -2.19 5.15
C ILE A 117 9.60 -1.34 4.71
N TYR A 118 9.16 -1.54 3.49
CA TYR A 118 7.89 -1.00 2.98
C TYR A 118 7.28 -1.97 1.98
N TYR A 119 6.03 -1.76 1.61
CA TYR A 119 5.38 -2.56 0.59
C TYR A 119 4.54 -1.70 -0.36
N THR A 120 4.31 -2.23 -1.57
CA THR A 120 3.36 -1.72 -2.54
C THR A 120 2.24 -2.75 -2.72
N THR A 121 1.00 -2.32 -2.54
CA THR A 121 -0.17 -3.19 -2.73
C THR A 121 -0.39 -3.51 -4.21
N PRO A 122 -1.16 -4.57 -4.55
CA PRO A 122 -1.53 -4.85 -5.95
C PRO A 122 -2.29 -3.69 -6.63
N ALA A 123 -2.95 -2.82 -5.86
CA ALA A 123 -3.61 -1.62 -6.34
C ALA A 123 -2.67 -0.43 -6.57
N GLY A 124 -1.36 -0.59 -6.29
CA GLY A 124 -0.35 0.46 -6.47
C GLY A 124 -0.24 1.47 -5.32
N ALA A 125 -0.82 1.17 -4.16
CA ALA A 125 -0.67 2.01 -2.98
C ALA A 125 0.55 1.58 -2.17
N ASP A 126 1.38 2.55 -1.76
CA ASP A 126 2.56 2.31 -0.95
C ASP A 126 2.26 2.41 0.55
N SER A 127 2.93 1.59 1.35
CA SER A 127 2.93 1.70 2.81
C SER A 127 3.86 2.83 3.28
N GLU A 128 3.81 3.15 4.58
CA GLU A 128 4.90 3.87 5.22
C GLU A 128 6.20 3.03 5.18
N VAL A 129 7.34 3.72 5.26
CA VAL A 129 8.62 3.06 5.45
C VAL A 129 8.82 2.83 6.95
N ALA A 130 8.96 1.59 7.37
CA ALA A 130 9.34 1.25 8.73
C ALA A 130 10.84 0.98 8.81
N CYS A 131 11.49 1.55 9.83
CA CYS A 131 12.85 1.21 10.20
C CYS A 131 12.84 0.19 11.34
N ARG A 132 13.62 -0.89 11.21
CA ARG A 132 13.80 -1.95 12.20
C ARG A 132 15.28 -2.16 12.45
N VAL A 133 15.63 -2.59 13.66
CA VAL A 133 16.99 -2.97 13.99
C VAL A 133 17.16 -4.47 13.76
N LEU A 134 18.24 -4.84 13.07
CA LEU A 134 18.57 -6.23 12.78
C LEU A 134 19.05 -6.93 14.06
N THR A 135 18.14 -7.62 14.72
CA THR A 135 18.41 -8.35 15.96
C THR A 135 17.40 -9.48 16.10
N GLU A 136 17.73 -10.46 16.93
CA GLU A 136 16.77 -11.48 17.33
C GLU A 136 15.69 -10.84 18.21
N GLY A 137 14.44 -11.10 17.90
CA GLY A 137 13.32 -10.59 18.66
C GLY A 137 11.99 -10.70 17.91
N ASP A 138 10.92 -10.78 18.66
CA ASP A 138 9.56 -10.86 18.15
C ASP A 138 8.65 -9.89 18.94
N PRO A 139 8.20 -8.79 18.35
CA PRO A 139 8.59 -8.28 17.03
C PRO A 139 9.99 -7.66 17.01
N ALA A 140 10.54 -7.48 15.79
CA ALA A 140 11.81 -6.77 15.62
C ALA A 140 11.67 -5.32 16.11
N PRO A 141 12.63 -4.81 16.92
CA PRO A 141 12.55 -3.47 17.49
C PRO A 141 12.62 -2.39 16.42
N HIS A 142 11.94 -1.26 16.68
CA HIS A 142 12.05 -0.06 15.86
C HIS A 142 13.42 0.60 16.03
N CYS A 143 13.89 1.29 14.97
CA CYS A 143 15.06 2.13 15.11
C CYS A 143 14.81 3.23 16.17
N ALA A 144 15.82 3.54 16.98
CA ALA A 144 15.76 4.72 17.84
C ALA A 144 15.69 6.00 16.98
N ARG A 145 14.82 6.91 17.38
CA ARG A 145 14.71 8.25 16.76
C ARG A 145 15.80 9.17 17.28
#